data_120cacbbcf7ba1a309390b05f15948e4
#
_entry.id   120cacbbcf7ba1a309390b05f15948e4
#
_cell.length_a   1.000
_cell.length_b   1.000
_cell.length_c   1.000
_cell.angle_alpha   90.00
_cell.angle_beta   90.00
_cell.angle_gamma   90.00
#
_symmetry.space_group_name_H-M   'P 1'
#
loop_
_entity.id
_entity.type
_entity.pdbx_description
1 polymer ?
#
loop_
_entity_poly.entity_id
_entity_poly.type
_entity_poly.pdbx_seq_one_letter_code
_entity_poly.pdbx_strand_id
1 'polypeptide(L)'
;MAKKYYSTKIVGIGGEVTKFTGLVKMLVIFDDSMVLPELREFSVLHSGNKLTDVIKPGDVLKIGEAEFKILNVGNEVNNNIKSLGHIVIKFNDDKDELLEGSLHVEDKPIPKLRIGDEISIVEAAESALSGKTAFIEGESLISNMLAQVLKDNGVKVVKSAEDADIVVNVK
;
A
#
# COMPACT_ATOMS: atom_id res chain seq x y z
N MET A 1 2.11 -0.73 -17.61
CA MET A 1 2.44 -1.66 -16.53
C MET A 1 2.82 -0.87 -15.28
N ALA A 2 2.34 -1.28 -14.13
CA ALA A 2 2.70 -0.65 -12.86
C ALA A 2 4.20 -0.86 -12.58
N LYS A 3 4.90 0.19 -12.18
CA LYS A 3 6.32 0.15 -11.85
C LYS A 3 6.53 -0.59 -10.52
N LYS A 4 7.29 -1.68 -10.52
CA LYS A 4 7.76 -2.35 -9.30
C LYS A 4 9.02 -1.62 -8.82
N TYR A 5 8.98 -1.08 -7.62
CA TYR A 5 10.10 -0.32 -7.05
C TYR A 5 10.63 -0.86 -5.73
N TYR A 6 9.99 -1.89 -5.19
CA TYR A 6 10.52 -2.70 -4.10
C TYR A 6 10.33 -4.18 -4.40
N SER A 7 11.32 -4.99 -4.13
CA SER A 7 11.23 -6.44 -4.26
C SER A 7 12.24 -7.11 -3.33
N THR A 8 11.79 -8.15 -2.67
CA THR A 8 12.62 -9.00 -1.83
C THR A 8 12.05 -10.42 -1.79
N LYS A 9 12.85 -11.39 -1.34
CA LYS A 9 12.40 -12.78 -1.20
C LYS A 9 12.45 -13.24 0.25
N ILE A 10 11.44 -13.98 0.67
CA ILE A 10 11.38 -14.61 1.98
C ILE A 10 12.45 -15.73 2.04
N VAL A 11 13.34 -15.65 3.00
CA VAL A 11 14.40 -16.64 3.26
C VAL A 11 14.22 -17.38 4.58
N GLY A 12 13.38 -16.86 5.48
CA GLY A 12 13.07 -17.47 6.76
C GLY A 12 11.74 -16.97 7.33
N ILE A 13 11.12 -17.76 8.17
CA ILE A 13 9.86 -17.42 8.83
C ILE A 13 9.99 -17.84 10.30
N GLY A 14 9.94 -16.86 11.22
CA GLY A 14 10.01 -17.12 12.66
C GLY A 14 8.83 -17.95 13.17
N GLY A 15 9.05 -18.74 14.21
CA GLY A 15 8.04 -19.67 14.75
C GLY A 15 6.78 -19.00 15.28
N GLU A 16 6.86 -17.74 15.72
CA GLU A 16 5.74 -16.98 16.27
C GLU A 16 4.98 -16.14 15.22
N VAL A 17 5.48 -16.04 13.99
CA VAL A 17 4.88 -15.22 12.92
C VAL A 17 3.40 -15.55 12.69
N THR A 18 3.06 -16.83 12.64
CA THR A 18 1.66 -17.27 12.40
C THR A 18 0.71 -16.81 13.50
N LYS A 19 1.16 -16.73 14.75
CA LYS A 19 0.36 -16.21 15.85
C LYS A 19 0.10 -14.70 15.69
N PHE A 20 1.12 -13.94 15.31
CA PHE A 20 0.98 -12.49 15.06
C PHE A 20 0.04 -12.19 13.91
N THR A 21 0.18 -12.92 12.81
CA THR A 21 -0.70 -12.73 11.65
C THR A 21 -2.15 -13.10 11.96
N GLY A 22 -2.36 -14.16 12.75
CA GLY A 22 -3.70 -14.62 13.10
C GLY A 22 -4.42 -13.80 14.18
N LEU A 23 -3.69 -13.39 15.23
CA LEU A 23 -4.29 -12.73 16.41
C LEU A 23 -4.37 -11.21 16.26
N VAL A 24 -3.33 -10.58 15.73
CA VAL A 24 -3.22 -9.11 15.69
C VAL A 24 -3.15 -8.53 14.28
N LYS A 25 -3.31 -9.38 13.27
CA LYS A 25 -3.27 -8.98 11.85
C LYS A 25 -2.04 -8.12 11.52
N MET A 26 -0.90 -8.58 11.97
CA MET A 26 0.37 -7.87 11.82
C MET A 26 1.45 -8.79 11.27
N LEU A 27 2.31 -8.26 10.42
CA LEU A 27 3.47 -8.94 9.86
C LEU A 27 4.69 -8.06 10.05
N VAL A 28 5.71 -8.60 10.70
CA VAL A 28 7.02 -7.95 10.85
C VAL A 28 7.96 -8.54 9.81
N ILE A 29 8.54 -7.70 8.96
CA ILE A 29 9.60 -8.13 8.03
C ILE A 29 10.94 -7.53 8.45
N PHE A 30 12.01 -8.29 8.23
CA PHE A 30 13.37 -7.87 8.55
C PHE A 30 14.38 -8.48 7.58
N ASP A 31 15.38 -7.72 7.17
CA ASP A 31 16.51 -8.27 6.42
C ASP A 31 17.25 -9.30 7.28
N ASP A 32 17.48 -10.49 6.73
CA ASP A 32 18.11 -11.61 7.44
C ASP A 32 19.51 -11.27 7.98
N SER A 33 20.24 -10.39 7.30
CA SER A 33 21.57 -9.93 7.71
C SER A 33 21.57 -8.87 8.81
N MET A 34 20.42 -8.21 9.04
CA MET A 34 20.30 -7.07 9.95
C MET A 34 19.50 -7.36 11.21
N VAL A 35 18.69 -8.44 11.22
CA VAL A 35 17.81 -8.78 12.31
C VAL A 35 18.59 -9.20 13.57
N LEU A 36 18.19 -8.67 14.72
CA LEU A 36 18.71 -9.13 16.01
C LEU A 36 18.19 -10.53 16.35
N PRO A 37 19.00 -11.38 17.02
CA PRO A 37 18.62 -12.76 17.36
C PRO A 37 17.25 -12.86 18.04
N GLU A 38 16.92 -11.93 18.94
CA GLU A 38 15.68 -11.89 19.72
C GLU A 38 14.44 -11.62 18.87
N LEU A 39 14.61 -10.99 17.72
CA LEU A 39 13.51 -10.61 16.83
C LEU A 39 13.22 -11.65 15.74
N ARG A 40 14.12 -12.62 15.53
CA ARG A 40 13.99 -13.62 14.46
C ARG A 40 12.73 -14.46 14.59
N GLU A 41 12.35 -14.87 15.81
CA GLU A 41 11.16 -15.69 16.08
C GLU A 41 9.84 -15.00 15.67
N PHE A 42 9.83 -13.67 15.67
CA PHE A 42 8.65 -12.85 15.39
C PHE A 42 8.62 -12.27 13.97
N SER A 43 9.67 -12.50 13.20
CA SER A 43 9.88 -11.83 11.92
C SER A 43 9.84 -12.80 10.74
N VAL A 44 9.33 -12.28 9.63
CA VAL A 44 9.60 -12.84 8.30
C VAL A 44 10.94 -12.30 7.84
N LEU A 45 11.88 -13.16 7.60
CA LEU A 45 13.23 -12.83 7.18
C LEU A 45 13.29 -12.81 5.66
N HIS A 46 13.90 -11.79 5.11
CA HIS A 46 14.01 -11.63 3.68
C HIS A 46 15.42 -11.22 3.26
N SER A 47 15.72 -11.36 1.99
CA SER A 47 16.97 -10.92 1.39
C SER A 47 16.77 -10.37 -0.02
N GLY A 48 17.71 -9.57 -0.47
CA GLY A 48 17.60 -8.88 -1.76
C GLY A 48 16.81 -7.59 -1.65
N ASN A 49 16.80 -6.96 -0.49
CA ASN A 49 16.14 -5.71 -0.20
C ASN A 49 16.61 -4.59 -1.15
N LYS A 50 15.75 -4.16 -2.06
CA LYS A 50 16.04 -3.08 -2.99
C LYS A 50 14.83 -2.17 -3.14
N LEU A 51 14.90 -1.01 -2.49
CA LEU A 51 13.92 0.06 -2.63
C LEU A 51 14.49 1.14 -3.57
N THR A 52 13.81 1.39 -4.68
CA THR A 52 14.25 2.34 -5.71
C THR A 52 13.43 3.62 -5.79
N ASP A 53 12.31 3.68 -5.06
CA ASP A 53 11.43 4.85 -5.01
C ASP A 53 10.79 4.96 -3.62
N VAL A 54 9.98 5.98 -3.39
CA VAL A 54 9.30 6.24 -2.12
C VAL A 54 7.97 5.51 -2.07
N ILE A 55 7.76 4.73 -0.99
CA ILE A 55 6.46 4.09 -0.70
C ILE A 55 5.47 5.17 -0.27
N LYS A 56 4.29 5.15 -0.85
CA LYS A 56 3.22 6.13 -0.59
C LYS A 56 1.84 5.47 -0.54
N PRO A 57 0.87 6.09 0.12
CA PRO A 57 -0.51 5.63 0.09
C PRO A 57 -1.03 5.53 -1.35
N GLY A 58 -1.82 4.48 -1.62
CA GLY A 58 -2.33 4.15 -2.96
C GLY A 58 -1.52 3.10 -3.69
N ASP A 59 -0.24 2.93 -3.36
CA ASP A 59 0.58 1.85 -3.92
C ASP A 59 0.07 0.47 -3.48
N VAL A 60 0.56 -0.59 -4.09
CA VAL A 60 0.12 -1.96 -3.83
C VAL A 60 1.26 -2.80 -3.29
N LEU A 61 1.06 -3.32 -2.08
CA LEU A 61 1.91 -4.37 -1.51
C LEU A 61 1.47 -5.72 -2.06
N LYS A 62 2.42 -6.51 -2.54
CA LYS A 62 2.19 -7.89 -2.96
C LYS A 62 2.96 -8.85 -2.05
N ILE A 63 2.30 -9.91 -1.62
CA ILE A 63 2.90 -11.02 -0.87
C ILE A 63 2.55 -12.30 -1.64
N GLY A 64 3.51 -12.84 -2.38
CA GLY A 64 3.21 -13.88 -3.37
C GLY A 64 2.21 -13.36 -4.40
N GLU A 65 1.06 -14.01 -4.49
CA GLU A 65 -0.02 -13.60 -5.41
C GLU A 65 -1.06 -12.68 -4.76
N ALA A 66 -1.02 -12.51 -3.44
CA ALA A 66 -1.97 -11.64 -2.73
C ALA A 66 -1.59 -10.16 -2.87
N GLU A 67 -2.58 -9.32 -3.08
CA GLU A 67 -2.42 -7.88 -3.27
C GLU A 67 -3.18 -7.09 -2.21
N PHE A 68 -2.53 -6.06 -1.67
CA PHE A 68 -3.06 -5.19 -0.63
C PHE A 68 -2.78 -3.73 -1.00
N LYS A 69 -3.84 -2.92 -1.10
CA LYS A 69 -3.65 -1.48 -1.26
C LYS A 69 -3.02 -0.90 0.01
N ILE A 70 -2.01 -0.07 -0.15
CA ILE A 70 -1.38 0.67 0.94
C ILE A 70 -2.27 1.86 1.30
N LEU A 71 -2.69 1.93 2.55
CA LEU A 71 -3.61 2.94 3.06
C LEU A 71 -2.88 4.08 3.76
N ASN A 72 -1.92 3.75 4.62
CA ASN A 72 -1.14 4.72 5.38
C ASN A 72 0.33 4.27 5.47
N VAL A 73 1.23 5.24 5.48
CA VAL A 73 2.68 5.01 5.56
C VAL A 73 3.26 5.87 6.68
N GLY A 74 3.86 5.22 7.67
CA GLY A 74 4.58 5.91 8.74
C GLY A 74 5.82 6.64 8.23
N ASN A 75 6.21 7.71 8.90
CA ASN A 75 7.29 8.62 8.46
C ASN A 75 8.65 7.95 8.32
N GLU A 76 8.92 6.88 9.09
CA GLU A 76 10.20 6.15 9.09
C GLU A 76 10.19 4.89 8.20
N VAL A 77 9.06 4.52 7.60
CA VAL A 77 8.94 3.30 6.77
C VAL A 77 9.98 3.26 5.66
N ASN A 78 10.10 4.33 4.88
CA ASN A 78 11.04 4.39 3.77
C ASN A 78 12.51 4.32 4.23
N ASN A 79 12.85 4.99 5.34
CA ASN A 79 14.18 4.95 5.93
C ASN A 79 14.50 3.56 6.48
N ASN A 80 13.57 2.96 7.21
CA ASN A 80 13.75 1.65 7.84
C ASN A 80 13.91 0.54 6.79
N ILE A 81 13.15 0.56 5.71
CA ILE A 81 13.34 -0.39 4.60
C ILE A 81 14.73 -0.24 4.00
N LYS A 82 15.16 0.98 3.71
CA LYS A 82 16.47 1.23 3.09
C LYS A 82 17.64 0.82 3.98
N SER A 83 17.58 1.10 5.28
CA SER A 83 18.68 0.91 6.21
C SER A 83 18.70 -0.47 6.88
N LEU A 84 17.53 -1.02 7.19
CA LEU A 84 17.35 -2.23 8.00
C LEU A 84 16.61 -3.35 7.26
N GLY A 85 15.96 -3.04 6.13
CA GLY A 85 14.99 -3.96 5.52
C GLY A 85 13.84 -4.30 6.47
N HIS A 86 13.48 -3.36 7.34
CA HIS A 86 12.51 -3.59 8.42
C HIS A 86 11.32 -2.67 8.32
N ILE A 87 10.13 -3.25 8.39
CA ILE A 87 8.85 -2.55 8.65
C ILE A 87 7.89 -3.47 9.38
N VAL A 88 6.91 -2.86 10.01
CA VAL A 88 5.73 -3.53 10.54
C VAL A 88 4.56 -3.27 9.58
N ILE A 89 3.96 -4.33 9.05
CA ILE A 89 2.80 -4.26 8.18
C ILE A 89 1.57 -4.60 9.01
N LYS A 90 0.62 -3.66 9.09
CA LYS A 90 -0.66 -3.85 9.78
C LYS A 90 -1.79 -3.94 8.75
N PHE A 91 -2.62 -4.96 8.87
CA PHE A 91 -3.75 -5.22 7.96
C PHE A 91 -5.02 -4.61 8.54
N ASN A 92 -5.02 -3.29 8.68
CA ASN A 92 -6.16 -2.49 9.13
C ASN A 92 -6.04 -1.04 8.61
N ASP A 93 -7.12 -0.25 8.76
CA ASP A 93 -7.17 1.17 8.39
C ASP A 93 -7.24 2.09 9.62
N ASP A 94 -6.73 1.67 10.75
CA ASP A 94 -6.73 2.48 11.97
C ASP A 94 -5.57 3.47 11.96
N LYS A 95 -5.87 4.72 11.61
CA LYS A 95 -4.87 5.80 11.57
C LYS A 95 -4.35 6.18 12.94
N ASP A 96 -5.12 5.97 14.00
CA ASP A 96 -4.72 6.29 15.37
C ASP A 96 -3.65 5.31 15.87
N GLU A 97 -3.56 4.14 15.27
CA GLU A 97 -2.51 3.14 15.52
C GLU A 97 -1.29 3.25 14.60
N LEU A 98 -1.23 4.25 13.73
CA LEU A 98 -0.11 4.40 12.78
C LEU A 98 1.16 4.82 13.54
N LEU A 99 2.11 3.90 13.63
CA LEU A 99 3.45 4.15 14.16
C LEU A 99 4.39 4.59 13.03
N GLU A 100 5.47 5.31 13.37
CA GLU A 100 6.43 5.83 12.40
C GLU A 100 7.05 4.77 11.49
N GLY A 101 7.29 3.56 12.01
CA GLY A 101 7.82 2.41 11.25
C GLY A 101 6.76 1.44 10.73
N SER A 102 5.49 1.80 10.75
CA SER A 102 4.41 0.91 10.30
C SER A 102 3.76 1.33 8.99
N LEU A 103 3.36 0.31 8.24
CA LEU A 103 2.65 0.40 6.98
C LEU A 103 1.26 -0.20 7.18
N HIS A 104 0.21 0.56 6.93
CA HIS A 104 -1.15 0.06 7.00
C HIS A 104 -1.66 -0.30 5.60
N VAL A 105 -2.21 -1.48 5.47
CA VAL A 105 -2.75 -2.01 4.22
C VAL A 105 -4.19 -2.49 4.42
N GLU A 106 -4.90 -2.74 3.33
CA GLU A 106 -6.27 -3.26 3.36
C GLU A 106 -6.41 -4.47 4.30
N ASP A 107 -7.52 -4.51 5.04
CA ASP A 107 -7.91 -5.64 5.91
C ASP A 107 -8.44 -6.79 5.04
N LYS A 108 -7.52 -7.59 4.53
CA LYS A 108 -7.78 -8.80 3.76
C LYS A 108 -7.09 -9.99 4.41
N PRO A 109 -7.51 -11.23 4.11
CA PRO A 109 -6.83 -12.42 4.60
C PRO A 109 -5.35 -12.43 4.22
N ILE A 110 -4.50 -12.63 5.22
CA ILE A 110 -3.05 -12.74 5.02
C ILE A 110 -2.76 -14.11 4.40
N PRO A 111 -2.05 -14.19 3.28
CA PRO A 111 -1.76 -15.46 2.64
C PRO A 111 -0.84 -16.33 3.51
N LYS A 112 -0.86 -17.63 3.28
CA LYS A 112 0.13 -18.52 3.87
C LYS A 112 1.51 -18.19 3.29
N LEU A 113 2.42 -17.77 4.16
CA LEU A 113 3.78 -17.40 3.79
C LEU A 113 4.64 -18.64 3.52
N ARG A 114 5.51 -18.59 2.54
CA ARG A 114 6.44 -19.66 2.18
C ARG A 114 7.82 -19.07 1.92
N ILE A 115 8.86 -19.84 2.25
CA ILE A 115 10.22 -19.50 1.85
C ILE A 115 10.28 -19.52 0.31
N GLY A 116 10.86 -18.46 -0.27
CA GLY A 116 10.93 -18.24 -1.71
C GLY A 116 9.84 -17.33 -2.27
N ASP A 117 8.76 -17.07 -1.50
CA ASP A 117 7.75 -16.09 -1.93
C ASP A 117 8.37 -14.69 -2.05
N GLU A 118 7.91 -13.94 -3.02
CA GLU A 118 8.29 -12.54 -3.22
C GLU A 118 7.39 -11.63 -2.39
N ILE A 119 8.01 -10.65 -1.72
CA ILE A 119 7.33 -9.48 -1.20
C ILE A 119 7.75 -8.30 -2.08
N SER A 120 6.78 -7.61 -2.66
CA SER A 120 7.07 -6.48 -3.55
C SER A 120 6.07 -5.33 -3.37
N ILE A 121 6.49 -4.15 -3.79
CA ILE A 121 5.62 -2.97 -3.85
C ILE A 121 5.65 -2.43 -5.27
N VAL A 122 4.47 -2.24 -5.81
CA VAL A 122 4.26 -1.67 -7.14
C VAL A 122 3.52 -0.36 -7.02
N GLU A 123 3.84 0.56 -7.92
CA GLU A 123 3.12 1.83 -8.03
C GLU A 123 1.63 1.56 -8.30
N ALA A 124 0.77 2.40 -7.71
CA ALA A 124 -0.66 2.36 -8.01
C ALA A 124 -0.87 2.40 -9.52
N ALA A 125 -1.70 1.51 -10.05
CA ALA A 125 -2.13 1.62 -11.43
C ALA A 125 -2.78 3.00 -11.60
N GLU A 126 -2.30 3.81 -12.54
CA GLU A 126 -2.99 5.03 -12.88
C GLU A 126 -4.42 4.68 -13.25
N SER A 127 -5.38 5.29 -12.56
CA SER A 127 -6.78 5.20 -12.97
C SER A 127 -6.84 5.62 -14.45
N ALA A 128 -7.59 4.89 -15.27
CA ALA A 128 -7.83 5.29 -16.66
C ALA A 128 -8.42 6.71 -16.78
N LEU A 129 -8.89 7.26 -15.66
CA LEU A 129 -9.42 8.61 -15.49
C LEU A 129 -8.37 9.60 -14.97
N SER A 130 -7.21 9.15 -14.49
CA SER A 130 -6.16 10.03 -13.96
C SER A 130 -5.66 10.98 -15.06
N GLY A 131 -5.55 12.26 -14.72
CA GLY A 131 -5.16 13.29 -15.67
C GLY A 131 -6.28 13.76 -16.61
N LYS A 132 -7.46 13.14 -16.57
CA LYS A 132 -8.65 13.59 -17.30
C LYS A 132 -9.30 14.80 -16.63
N THR A 133 -10.04 15.54 -17.40
CA THR A 133 -10.90 16.63 -16.91
C THR A 133 -12.37 16.23 -16.97
N ALA A 134 -13.16 16.62 -15.99
CA ALA A 134 -14.60 16.37 -15.97
C ALA A 134 -15.39 17.64 -15.64
N PHE A 135 -16.48 17.83 -16.33
CA PHE A 135 -17.49 18.82 -16.02
C PHE A 135 -18.76 18.13 -15.51
N ILE A 136 -19.28 18.59 -14.39
CA ILE A 136 -20.52 18.08 -13.79
C ILE A 136 -21.57 19.16 -13.87
N GLU A 137 -22.64 18.88 -14.60
CA GLU A 137 -23.79 19.77 -14.71
C GLU A 137 -24.77 19.46 -13.56
N GLY A 138 -25.08 20.47 -12.79
CA GLY A 138 -26.03 20.40 -11.67
C GLY A 138 -25.38 20.73 -10.33
N GLU A 139 -26.16 21.40 -9.48
CA GLU A 139 -25.77 21.77 -8.12
C GLU A 139 -26.61 20.97 -7.12
N SER A 140 -26.31 19.71 -6.97
CA SER A 140 -26.97 18.82 -6.02
C SER A 140 -25.97 18.14 -5.09
N LEU A 141 -26.47 17.55 -4.01
CA LEU A 141 -25.62 16.71 -3.14
C LEU A 141 -24.93 15.59 -3.94
N ILE A 142 -25.64 15.01 -4.91
CA ILE A 142 -25.10 13.96 -5.80
C ILE A 142 -23.98 14.49 -6.67
N SER A 143 -24.12 15.70 -7.23
CA SER A 143 -23.06 16.35 -8.01
C SER A 143 -21.79 16.57 -7.19
N ASN A 144 -21.94 17.01 -5.94
CA ASN A 144 -20.82 17.23 -5.02
C ASN A 144 -20.13 15.92 -4.63
N MET A 145 -20.89 14.87 -4.36
CA MET A 145 -20.36 13.55 -4.07
C MET A 145 -19.60 12.97 -5.26
N LEU A 146 -20.15 13.10 -6.47
CA LEU A 146 -19.51 12.65 -7.70
C LEU A 146 -18.23 13.43 -7.99
N ALA A 147 -18.23 14.75 -7.77
CA ALA A 147 -17.03 15.58 -7.91
C ALA A 147 -15.91 15.12 -6.97
N GLN A 148 -16.25 14.72 -5.74
CA GLN A 148 -15.27 14.21 -4.79
C GLN A 148 -14.70 12.86 -5.26
N VAL A 149 -15.56 11.92 -5.67
CA VAL A 149 -15.13 10.60 -6.19
C VAL A 149 -14.21 10.78 -7.41
N LEU A 150 -14.53 11.67 -8.31
CA LEU A 150 -13.70 11.94 -9.50
C LEU A 150 -12.33 12.51 -9.10
N LYS A 151 -12.29 13.46 -8.17
CA LYS A 151 -11.04 14.02 -7.64
C LYS A 151 -10.17 12.97 -6.96
N ASP A 152 -10.77 12.09 -6.16
CA ASP A 152 -10.08 10.99 -5.47
C ASP A 152 -9.46 9.98 -6.47
N ASN A 153 -9.97 9.93 -7.70
CA ASN A 153 -9.43 9.14 -8.81
C ASN A 153 -8.55 9.95 -9.78
N GLY A 154 -8.07 11.12 -9.36
CA GLY A 154 -7.12 11.92 -10.12
C GLY A 154 -7.74 12.70 -11.28
N VAL A 155 -9.07 12.86 -11.31
CA VAL A 155 -9.78 13.66 -12.31
C VAL A 155 -9.89 15.10 -11.86
N LYS A 156 -9.53 16.03 -12.72
CA LYS A 156 -9.68 17.47 -12.47
C LYS A 156 -11.09 17.91 -12.84
N VAL A 157 -11.87 18.37 -11.87
CA VAL A 157 -13.20 18.94 -12.13
C VAL A 157 -13.06 20.38 -12.64
N VAL A 158 -13.57 20.66 -13.82
CA VAL A 158 -13.50 21.95 -14.51
C VAL A 158 -14.86 22.67 -14.49
N LYS A 159 -14.85 23.97 -14.75
CA LYS A 159 -16.05 24.83 -14.68
C LYS A 159 -16.81 24.94 -16.00
N SER A 160 -16.27 24.39 -17.08
CA SER A 160 -16.86 24.46 -18.41
C SER A 160 -16.87 23.10 -19.09
N ALA A 161 -17.95 22.78 -19.76
CA ALA A 161 -18.06 21.54 -20.56
C ALA A 161 -17.11 21.54 -21.76
N GLU A 162 -16.74 22.69 -22.28
CA GLU A 162 -15.83 22.83 -23.43
C GLU A 162 -14.39 22.43 -23.08
N ASP A 163 -14.02 22.53 -21.79
CA ASP A 163 -12.69 22.17 -21.28
C ASP A 163 -12.62 20.75 -20.72
N ALA A 164 -13.69 19.97 -20.84
CA ALA A 164 -13.81 18.68 -20.19
C ALA A 164 -13.67 17.50 -21.16
N ASP A 165 -12.89 16.49 -20.78
CA ASP A 165 -12.85 15.17 -21.46
C ASP A 165 -14.12 14.37 -21.19
N ILE A 166 -14.78 14.61 -20.05
CA ILE A 166 -15.96 13.90 -19.57
C ILE A 166 -17.01 14.91 -19.14
N VAL A 167 -18.20 14.82 -19.69
CA VAL A 167 -19.37 15.61 -19.27
C VAL A 167 -20.39 14.70 -18.58
N VAL A 168 -20.73 15.02 -17.35
CA VAL A 168 -21.71 14.26 -16.54
C VAL A 168 -22.90 15.15 -16.24
N ASN A 169 -24.08 14.75 -16.71
CA ASN A 169 -25.35 15.39 -16.42
C ASN A 169 -26.04 14.67 -15.25
N VAL A 170 -26.21 15.35 -14.14
CA VAL A 170 -26.93 14.83 -12.97
C VAL A 170 -28.38 15.35 -13.05
N LYS A 171 -29.32 14.41 -13.28
CA LYS A 171 -30.77 14.72 -13.32
C LYS A 171 -31.39 14.52 -11.95
#